data_f62103b05f3446d741906993856acb10
#
_entry.id   f62103b05f3446d741906993856acb10
#
_cell.length_a   1.000
_cell.length_b   1.000
_cell.length_c   1.000
_cell.angle_alpha   90.00
_cell.angle_beta   90.00
_cell.angle_gamma   90.00
#
_symmetry.space_group_name_H-M   'P 1'
#
loop_
_entity.id
_entity.type
_entity.pdbx_description
1 polymer ?
#
loop_
_entity_poly.entity_id
_entity_poly.type
_entity_poly.pdbx_seq_one_letter_code
_entity_poly.pdbx_strand_id
1 'polypeptide(L)'
;MHMSLSGVPPKPEAIDVAKRRILKTLVTTGVAASFVPKAPYVFARTKTKLRILGTHVTLQEELRQQAMSDLGIVLEYEAKGSAAVLQKAAASPQSFDLYEQWSNSINLLWRSGSVQAIEKKRIRFWGEINALTKTGKLSDSARVGAGDAPYKILHVQPNGKLGSEHTDKLSFLPYVHNVDSFGYNTNVIPKGIPYETESWGWLLDDAYSGKVGIVNAPTIGLFDLVLAAQAKDLVQFDDIGALSKAELDKLFDVLIKLKQRGHFSGFWTSVPESVRFMVDERVVIQSMFSPAVSALNGQNIPVVYAAPKEGYRGWHGVMCLSSATQGREKDAAYEYMNWWLSGWPGAFIARQGYYISNPERSAKQLSQAEWDYWYQGKPAAEALRGTDGKVSVHKGDVRTGGSYKRRLSHVAVWNTVMPTYEYTLQKWYEFISS
;
A
#
# COMPACT_ATOMS: atom_id res chain seq x y z
N MET A 1 -44.53 18.17 40.42
CA MET A 1 -44.05 17.71 41.71
C MET A 1 -42.53 17.90 41.73
N HIS A 2 -42.10 18.85 42.56
CA HIS A 2 -40.72 19.27 42.78
C HIS A 2 -39.82 18.11 43.27
N MET A 3 -38.58 18.07 42.85
CA MET A 3 -37.44 18.07 43.79
C MET A 3 -36.12 18.34 43.11
N SER A 4 -35.54 19.44 43.50
CA SER A 4 -34.14 19.85 43.41
C SER A 4 -33.24 18.92 44.22
N LEU A 5 -31.97 18.67 43.75
CA LEU A 5 -30.86 18.50 44.67
C LEU A 5 -29.53 18.87 44.01
N SER A 6 -28.91 19.84 44.61
CA SER A 6 -27.57 20.36 44.51
C SER A 6 -26.51 19.31 44.87
N GLY A 7 -25.42 19.23 44.11
CA GLY A 7 -24.20 18.48 44.48
C GLY A 7 -22.96 19.33 44.22
N VAL A 8 -22.30 19.70 45.31
CA VAL A 8 -21.07 20.49 45.45
C VAL A 8 -19.87 19.70 44.90
N PRO A 9 -18.85 20.32 44.20
CA PRO A 9 -17.64 19.67 43.79
C PRO A 9 -16.67 19.41 44.96
N PRO A 10 -15.88 18.33 44.97
CA PRO A 10 -14.93 18.04 46.03
C PRO A 10 -13.71 18.98 45.98
N LYS A 11 -13.23 19.33 47.15
CA LYS A 11 -12.02 20.15 47.41
C LYS A 11 -10.75 19.41 46.96
N PRO A 12 -9.71 20.13 46.55
CA PRO A 12 -8.38 19.53 46.24
C PRO A 12 -7.69 19.07 47.54
N GLU A 13 -7.16 17.86 47.51
CA GLU A 13 -6.35 17.27 48.58
C GLU A 13 -5.01 17.99 48.76
N ALA A 14 -4.59 18.04 50.02
CA ALA A 14 -3.43 18.75 50.49
C ALA A 14 -2.12 18.18 49.95
N ILE A 15 -1.27 19.05 49.42
CA ILE A 15 0.10 18.78 49.05
C ILE A 15 0.93 18.53 50.30
N ASP A 16 1.58 17.37 50.31
CA ASP A 16 2.45 16.87 51.38
C ASP A 16 3.54 17.85 51.81
N VAL A 17 3.46 18.32 53.08
CA VAL A 17 4.35 19.26 53.73
C VAL A 17 5.75 18.66 54.06
N ALA A 18 5.96 17.37 53.80
CA ALA A 18 7.21 16.67 54.14
C ALA A 18 8.39 16.98 53.23
N LYS A 19 8.20 17.57 52.04
CA LYS A 19 9.30 17.90 51.09
C LYS A 19 9.94 19.29 51.30
N ARG A 20 9.51 20.08 52.29
CA ARG A 20 10.06 21.44 52.56
C ARG A 20 11.02 21.52 53.73
N ARG A 21 11.39 20.41 54.39
CA ARG A 21 12.26 20.43 55.59
C ARG A 21 13.73 20.02 55.40
N ILE A 22 14.21 19.76 54.20
CA ILE A 22 15.60 19.33 53.95
C ILE A 22 16.50 20.47 53.41
N LEU A 23 16.01 21.71 53.30
CA LEU A 23 16.80 22.82 52.75
C LEU A 23 17.10 23.96 53.74
N LYS A 24 17.08 23.70 55.04
CA LYS A 24 17.44 24.73 56.04
C LYS A 24 18.30 24.16 57.17
N THR A 25 19.45 23.61 56.87
CA THR A 25 20.55 23.51 57.86
C THR A 25 21.84 23.17 57.13
N LEU A 26 22.60 24.17 56.77
CA LEU A 26 24.05 24.13 56.54
C LEU A 26 24.48 25.51 55.98
N VAL A 27 24.45 26.51 56.92
CA VAL A 27 25.24 27.72 56.77
C VAL A 27 26.01 27.83 58.06
N THR A 28 27.26 27.43 58.05
CA THR A 28 28.36 28.15 58.73
C THR A 28 29.69 27.44 58.45
N THR A 29 30.64 28.24 58.07
CA THR A 29 32.10 28.12 58.06
C THR A 29 32.77 27.59 56.81
N GLY A 30 33.33 28.53 56.04
CA GLY A 30 34.71 28.44 55.64
C GLY A 30 35.05 28.29 54.18
N VAL A 31 35.43 29.38 53.57
CA VAL A 31 36.36 29.54 52.45
C VAL A 31 35.90 29.11 51.06
N ALA A 32 35.64 30.12 50.26
CA ALA A 32 35.28 30.08 48.87
C ALA A 32 36.34 29.46 47.97
N ALA A 33 35.98 28.46 47.23
CA ALA A 33 36.46 28.27 45.87
C ALA A 33 35.22 28.12 45.01
N SER A 34 34.93 29.13 44.20
CA SER A 34 33.78 29.15 43.27
C SER A 34 33.99 28.15 42.14
N PHE A 35 33.65 26.89 42.40
CA PHE A 35 33.31 25.94 41.35
C PHE A 35 31.81 26.05 41.13
N VAL A 36 31.42 26.91 40.17
CA VAL A 36 30.11 26.79 39.53
C VAL A 36 30.18 25.54 38.66
N PRO A 37 29.49 24.43 39.00
CA PRO A 37 29.36 23.36 38.06
C PRO A 37 28.51 23.95 36.90
N LYS A 38 29.13 24.19 35.75
CA LYS A 38 28.40 24.33 34.50
C LYS A 38 27.64 23.03 34.35
N ALA A 39 26.37 23.05 34.74
CA ALA A 39 25.44 22.00 34.31
C ALA A 39 25.62 21.86 32.79
N PRO A 40 25.91 20.67 32.27
CA PRO A 40 25.96 20.50 30.85
C PRO A 40 24.59 20.94 30.34
N TYR A 41 24.55 21.98 29.52
CA TYR A 41 23.37 22.31 28.72
C TYR A 41 23.13 21.08 27.87
N VAL A 42 22.27 20.20 28.32
CA VAL A 42 21.64 19.20 27.49
C VAL A 42 20.72 20.01 26.57
N PHE A 43 21.29 20.47 25.45
CA PHE A 43 20.46 20.88 24.34
C PHE A 43 19.64 19.64 24.01
N ALA A 44 18.37 19.63 24.42
CA ALA A 44 17.40 18.70 23.88
C ALA A 44 17.43 18.95 22.37
N ARG A 45 18.20 18.12 21.63
CA ARG A 45 18.21 18.16 20.17
C ARG A 45 16.76 17.98 19.76
N THR A 46 16.16 19.03 19.24
CA THR A 46 14.82 18.96 18.64
C THR A 46 14.84 17.80 17.66
N LYS A 47 13.99 16.80 17.91
CA LYS A 47 13.90 15.63 17.03
C LYS A 47 13.57 16.12 15.63
N THR A 48 14.27 15.61 14.64
CA THR A 48 13.97 15.92 13.24
C THR A 48 12.57 15.46 12.92
N LYS A 49 11.78 16.31 12.30
CA LYS A 49 10.41 16.05 11.87
C LYS A 49 10.42 15.68 10.38
N LEU A 50 9.76 14.60 10.04
CA LEU A 50 9.62 14.11 8.66
C LEU A 50 8.13 14.01 8.30
N ARG A 51 7.72 14.69 7.23
CA ARG A 51 6.35 14.72 6.73
C ARG A 51 6.21 13.73 5.59
N ILE A 52 5.27 12.80 5.69
CA ILE A 52 5.07 11.76 4.71
C ILE A 52 3.65 11.86 4.16
N LEU A 53 3.55 12.09 2.86
CA LEU A 53 2.30 12.13 2.11
C LEU A 53 2.11 10.80 1.37
N GLY A 54 1.01 10.12 1.60
CA GLY A 54 0.78 8.82 0.98
C GLY A 54 -0.62 8.27 1.15
N THR A 55 -0.75 6.95 0.99
CA THR A 55 -2.02 6.26 1.12
C THR A 55 -2.08 5.43 2.41
N HIS A 56 -3.28 5.02 2.82
CA HIS A 56 -3.50 4.19 4.01
C HIS A 56 -2.87 2.79 3.93
N VAL A 57 -2.33 2.37 2.79
CA VAL A 57 -1.69 1.05 2.66
C VAL A 57 -0.43 0.96 3.50
N THR A 58 0.37 2.02 3.53
CA THR A 58 1.65 2.08 4.24
C THR A 58 1.69 3.12 5.35
N LEU A 59 0.83 4.13 5.30
CA LEU A 59 0.72 5.13 6.36
C LEU A 59 -0.23 4.65 7.46
N GLN A 60 0.21 3.64 8.22
CA GLN A 60 -0.51 3.04 9.34
C GLN A 60 0.10 3.48 10.67
N GLU A 61 -0.71 3.61 11.71
CA GLU A 61 -0.28 4.15 12.99
C GLU A 61 0.77 3.28 13.68
N GLU A 62 0.65 1.96 13.58
CA GLU A 62 1.60 1.01 14.17
C GLU A 62 2.97 1.14 13.50
N LEU A 63 3.02 1.28 12.17
CA LEU A 63 4.24 1.55 11.41
C LEU A 63 4.86 2.88 11.82
N ARG A 64 4.03 3.92 11.99
CA ARG A 64 4.49 5.24 12.43
C ARG A 64 5.14 5.20 13.81
N GLN A 65 4.47 4.56 14.77
CA GLN A 65 4.97 4.46 16.15
C GLN A 65 6.28 3.67 16.21
N GLN A 66 6.35 2.53 15.53
CA GLN A 66 7.56 1.72 15.51
C GLN A 66 8.74 2.47 14.86
N ALA A 67 8.50 3.13 13.70
CA ALA A 67 9.53 3.90 13.03
C ALA A 67 10.04 5.07 13.89
N MET A 68 9.14 5.78 14.57
CA MET A 68 9.51 6.86 15.50
C MET A 68 10.35 6.35 16.69
N SER A 69 10.01 5.16 17.19
CA SER A 69 10.75 4.49 18.27
C SER A 69 12.16 4.11 17.82
N ASP A 70 12.26 3.46 16.65
CA ASP A 70 13.52 2.91 16.14
C ASP A 70 14.49 4.01 15.66
N LEU A 71 13.96 5.09 15.06
CA LEU A 71 14.76 6.14 14.42
C LEU A 71 14.97 7.38 15.31
N GLY A 72 14.19 7.54 16.37
CA GLY A 72 14.27 8.71 17.24
C GLY A 72 13.84 10.03 16.57
N ILE A 73 13.07 9.97 15.48
CA ILE A 73 12.52 11.11 14.72
C ILE A 73 11.04 11.29 15.04
N VAL A 74 10.46 12.40 14.57
CA VAL A 74 9.00 12.62 14.60
C VAL A 74 8.44 12.43 13.21
N LEU A 75 7.45 11.55 13.05
CA LEU A 75 6.77 11.30 11.77
C LEU A 75 5.38 11.94 11.78
N GLU A 76 5.10 12.73 10.75
CA GLU A 76 3.75 13.22 10.44
C GLU A 76 3.26 12.54 9.17
N TYR A 77 2.23 11.72 9.33
CA TYR A 77 1.57 11.04 8.22
C TYR A 77 0.37 11.85 7.71
N GLU A 78 0.32 12.07 6.42
CA GLU A 78 -0.84 12.58 5.72
C GLU A 78 -1.33 11.53 4.72
N ALA A 79 -2.25 10.69 5.17
CA ALA A 79 -2.84 9.63 4.36
C ALA A 79 -4.12 10.12 3.68
N LYS A 80 -4.20 9.94 2.35
CA LYS A 80 -5.36 10.33 1.52
C LYS A 80 -5.64 9.27 0.45
N GLY A 81 -6.74 9.46 -0.28
CA GLY A 81 -7.00 8.70 -1.49
C GLY A 81 -5.97 8.98 -2.59
N SER A 82 -5.69 8.00 -3.41
CA SER A 82 -4.61 7.98 -4.41
C SER A 82 -4.56 9.22 -5.33
N ALA A 83 -5.72 9.66 -5.86
CA ALA A 83 -5.79 10.85 -6.71
C ALA A 83 -5.43 12.14 -5.95
N ALA A 84 -5.92 12.30 -4.71
CA ALA A 84 -5.65 13.47 -3.89
C ALA A 84 -4.17 13.54 -3.45
N VAL A 85 -3.55 12.38 -3.16
CA VAL A 85 -2.12 12.28 -2.88
C VAL A 85 -1.30 12.75 -4.07
N LEU A 86 -1.60 12.25 -5.27
CA LEU A 86 -0.89 12.63 -6.50
C LEU A 86 -1.06 14.11 -6.82
N GLN A 87 -2.29 14.62 -6.75
CA GLN A 87 -2.59 16.03 -7.01
C GLN A 87 -1.82 16.96 -6.05
N LYS A 88 -1.85 16.65 -4.74
CA LYS A 88 -1.13 17.44 -3.75
C LYS A 88 0.39 17.38 -3.96
N ALA A 89 0.93 16.20 -4.23
CA ALA A 89 2.36 16.04 -4.47
C ALA A 89 2.84 16.84 -5.69
N ALA A 90 2.07 16.82 -6.78
CA ALA A 90 2.40 17.58 -7.98
C ALA A 90 2.31 19.10 -7.77
N ALA A 91 1.32 19.57 -7.00
CA ALA A 91 1.08 21.00 -6.80
C ALA A 91 1.90 21.64 -5.68
N SER A 92 2.33 20.87 -4.67
CA SER A 92 2.92 21.42 -3.44
C SER A 92 4.06 20.55 -2.89
N PRO A 93 5.19 20.41 -3.59
CA PRO A 93 6.31 19.59 -3.15
C PRO A 93 6.91 20.03 -1.80
N GLN A 94 6.78 21.30 -1.44
CA GLN A 94 7.22 21.84 -0.13
C GLN A 94 6.36 21.37 1.04
N SER A 95 5.21 20.74 0.81
CA SER A 95 4.30 20.32 1.88
C SER A 95 4.63 18.95 2.48
N PHE A 96 5.54 18.20 1.88
CA PHE A 96 5.95 16.88 2.32
C PHE A 96 7.45 16.66 2.12
N ASP A 97 8.02 15.66 2.78
CA ASP A 97 9.43 15.28 2.64
C ASP A 97 9.57 13.96 1.88
N LEU A 98 8.65 13.03 2.10
CA LEU A 98 8.52 11.77 1.37
C LEU A 98 7.11 11.61 0.81
N TYR A 99 7.05 11.02 -0.37
CA TYR A 99 5.83 10.61 -1.05
C TYR A 99 5.78 9.08 -1.11
N GLU A 100 4.67 8.49 -0.68
CA GLU A 100 4.44 7.05 -0.68
C GLU A 100 3.17 6.70 -1.44
N GLN A 101 3.31 6.12 -2.65
CA GLN A 101 2.19 5.65 -3.44
C GLN A 101 2.66 4.63 -4.49
N TRP A 102 1.96 4.53 -5.59
CA TRP A 102 2.19 3.54 -6.65
C TRP A 102 3.14 4.06 -7.73
N SER A 103 3.90 3.15 -8.34
CA SER A 103 4.90 3.47 -9.37
C SER A 103 4.31 4.19 -10.60
N ASN A 104 3.04 3.97 -10.92
CA ASN A 104 2.36 4.61 -12.05
C ASN A 104 2.27 6.16 -11.96
N SER A 105 2.43 6.72 -10.77
CA SER A 105 2.41 8.18 -10.56
C SER A 105 3.75 8.88 -10.85
N ILE A 106 4.83 8.12 -10.92
CA ILE A 106 6.20 8.68 -10.91
C ILE A 106 6.52 9.53 -12.13
N ASN A 107 6.09 9.10 -13.32
CA ASN A 107 6.29 9.89 -14.54
C ASN A 107 5.70 11.30 -14.45
N LEU A 108 4.54 11.44 -13.80
CA LEU A 108 3.89 12.73 -13.59
C LEU A 108 4.69 13.60 -12.61
N LEU A 109 5.06 13.04 -11.45
CA LEU A 109 5.80 13.75 -10.40
C LEU A 109 7.22 14.12 -10.84
N TRP A 110 7.85 13.28 -11.66
CA TRP A 110 9.17 13.57 -12.21
C TRP A 110 9.13 14.73 -13.20
N ARG A 111 8.16 14.72 -14.12
CA ARG A 111 7.98 15.80 -15.10
C ARG A 111 7.58 17.12 -14.48
N SER A 112 6.80 17.12 -13.40
CA SER A 112 6.44 18.34 -12.65
C SER A 112 7.58 18.88 -11.79
N GLY A 113 8.71 18.16 -11.65
CA GLY A 113 9.82 18.54 -10.79
C GLY A 113 9.50 18.45 -9.29
N SER A 114 8.44 17.72 -8.92
CA SER A 114 8.00 17.61 -7.52
C SER A 114 8.85 16.66 -6.70
N VAL A 115 9.60 15.78 -7.34
CA VAL A 115 10.49 14.79 -6.70
C VAL A 115 11.92 14.91 -7.21
N GLN A 116 12.87 14.53 -6.39
CA GLN A 116 14.29 14.53 -6.73
C GLN A 116 14.87 13.11 -6.73
N ALA A 117 16.04 12.95 -7.37
CA ALA A 117 16.75 11.69 -7.42
C ALA A 117 17.21 11.23 -6.02
N ILE A 118 17.10 9.93 -5.78
CA ILE A 118 17.62 9.23 -4.60
C ILE A 118 19.02 8.71 -4.94
N GLU A 119 19.99 8.96 -4.07
CA GLU A 119 21.34 8.40 -4.19
C GLU A 119 21.34 6.92 -3.79
N LYS A 120 21.53 6.03 -4.74
CA LYS A 120 21.53 4.57 -4.53
C LYS A 120 22.49 4.12 -3.42
N LYS A 121 23.68 4.75 -3.33
CA LYS A 121 24.68 4.45 -2.31
C LYS A 121 24.21 4.70 -0.87
N ARG A 122 23.19 5.53 -0.67
CA ARG A 122 22.59 5.82 0.65
C ARG A 122 21.54 4.81 1.07
N ILE A 123 21.15 3.91 0.17
CA ILE A 123 20.21 2.81 0.46
C ILE A 123 21.04 1.60 0.89
N ARG A 124 21.19 1.40 2.20
CA ARG A 124 22.05 0.36 2.80
C ARG A 124 21.73 -1.06 2.32
N PHE A 125 20.44 -1.32 2.10
CA PHE A 125 19.95 -2.66 1.73
C PHE A 125 19.65 -2.81 0.23
N TRP A 126 20.14 -1.89 -0.61
CA TRP A 126 19.90 -1.95 -2.06
C TRP A 126 20.29 -3.29 -2.69
N GLY A 127 21.40 -3.88 -2.25
CA GLY A 127 21.87 -5.17 -2.74
C GLY A 127 20.88 -6.31 -2.49
N GLU A 128 20.08 -6.21 -1.43
CA GLU A 128 19.10 -7.23 -1.02
C GLU A 128 17.73 -7.08 -1.70
N ILE A 129 17.48 -5.97 -2.39
CA ILE A 129 16.28 -5.79 -3.20
C ILE A 129 16.28 -6.81 -4.33
N ASN A 130 15.18 -7.54 -4.48
CA ASN A 130 15.04 -8.63 -5.44
C ASN A 130 14.97 -8.16 -6.91
N ALA A 131 14.99 -9.14 -7.83
CA ALA A 131 15.02 -8.87 -9.25
C ALA A 131 13.72 -8.25 -9.79
N LEU A 132 12.57 -8.46 -9.16
CA LEU A 132 11.27 -7.96 -9.65
C LEU A 132 11.33 -6.47 -9.98
N THR A 133 11.90 -5.67 -9.07
CA THR A 133 11.97 -4.21 -9.21
C THR A 133 13.16 -3.72 -10.02
N LYS A 134 14.16 -4.57 -10.23
CA LYS A 134 15.37 -4.26 -11.00
C LYS A 134 15.25 -4.67 -12.47
N THR A 135 14.51 -5.74 -12.76
CA THR A 135 14.41 -6.34 -14.10
C THR A 135 12.97 -6.63 -14.55
N GLY A 136 12.00 -6.43 -13.70
CA GLY A 136 10.59 -6.71 -13.98
C GLY A 136 10.15 -8.15 -13.73
N LYS A 137 11.07 -9.06 -13.33
CA LYS A 137 10.77 -10.48 -13.15
C LYS A 137 11.52 -11.10 -11.98
N LEU A 138 10.92 -12.14 -11.37
CA LEU A 138 11.55 -12.96 -10.33
C LEU A 138 12.20 -14.24 -10.89
N SER A 139 11.98 -14.56 -12.17
CA SER A 139 12.59 -15.69 -12.86
C SER A 139 12.60 -15.42 -14.36
N ASP A 140 13.46 -16.08 -15.10
CA ASP A 140 13.59 -15.90 -16.56
C ASP A 140 12.33 -16.27 -17.33
N SER A 141 11.57 -17.25 -16.83
CA SER A 141 10.27 -17.68 -17.39
C SER A 141 9.10 -16.77 -17.06
N ALA A 142 9.26 -15.81 -16.14
CA ALA A 142 8.18 -14.92 -15.74
C ALA A 142 7.86 -13.90 -16.84
N ARG A 143 6.58 -13.52 -16.95
CA ARG A 143 6.15 -12.38 -17.76
C ARG A 143 6.48 -11.09 -17.02
N VAL A 144 6.86 -10.05 -17.77
CA VAL A 144 6.99 -8.70 -17.20
C VAL A 144 5.60 -8.08 -16.94
N GLY A 145 4.62 -8.39 -17.77
CA GLY A 145 3.31 -7.73 -17.80
C GLY A 145 3.33 -6.42 -18.62
N ALA A 146 2.18 -6.03 -19.13
CA ALA A 146 1.99 -4.75 -19.81
C ALA A 146 2.04 -3.57 -18.83
N GLY A 147 2.02 -2.34 -19.33
CA GLY A 147 1.98 -1.12 -18.52
C GLY A 147 3.33 -0.72 -17.90
N ASP A 148 3.24 0.05 -16.80
CA ASP A 148 4.41 0.68 -16.15
C ASP A 148 5.06 -0.23 -15.11
N ALA A 149 5.68 -1.33 -15.58
CA ALA A 149 6.51 -2.15 -14.73
C ALA A 149 7.62 -1.28 -14.08
N PRO A 150 7.83 -1.36 -12.76
CA PRO A 150 8.66 -0.40 -12.01
C PRO A 150 10.07 -0.23 -12.55
N TYR A 151 10.70 -1.30 -13.05
CA TYR A 151 12.07 -1.24 -13.55
C TYR A 151 12.25 -0.28 -14.74
N LYS A 152 11.19 -0.05 -15.55
CA LYS A 152 11.24 0.81 -16.74
C LYS A 152 11.54 2.28 -16.41
N ILE A 153 11.24 2.70 -15.18
CA ILE A 153 11.35 4.09 -14.73
C ILE A 153 12.16 4.23 -13.43
N LEU A 154 12.89 3.19 -13.05
CA LEU A 154 13.61 3.12 -11.77
C LEU A 154 14.82 4.07 -11.72
N HIS A 155 15.55 4.22 -12.82
CA HIS A 155 16.81 4.93 -12.86
C HIS A 155 16.68 6.31 -13.53
N VAL A 156 17.37 7.31 -12.96
CA VAL A 156 17.50 8.64 -13.56
C VAL A 156 18.68 8.60 -14.52
N GLN A 157 18.41 8.78 -15.80
CA GLN A 157 19.41 8.75 -16.87
C GLN A 157 20.24 10.05 -16.92
N PRO A 158 21.42 10.07 -17.58
CA PRO A 158 22.25 11.27 -17.69
C PRO A 158 21.54 12.47 -18.35
N ASN A 159 20.56 12.22 -19.23
CA ASN A 159 19.74 13.26 -19.87
C ASN A 159 18.56 13.73 -18.99
N GLY A 160 18.48 13.29 -17.72
CA GLY A 160 17.41 13.64 -16.79
C GLY A 160 16.09 12.89 -16.99
N LYS A 161 15.96 12.02 -17.98
CA LYS A 161 14.78 11.17 -18.20
C LYS A 161 14.86 9.94 -17.28
N LEU A 162 13.70 9.32 -17.05
CA LEU A 162 13.64 8.03 -16.38
C LEU A 162 13.86 6.89 -17.38
N GLY A 163 14.45 5.80 -16.91
CA GLY A 163 14.72 4.65 -17.74
C GLY A 163 15.12 3.41 -16.94
N SER A 164 15.38 2.33 -17.65
CA SER A 164 15.79 1.02 -17.09
C SER A 164 17.31 0.85 -16.98
N GLU A 165 18.10 1.67 -17.68
CA GLU A 165 19.55 1.57 -17.65
C GLU A 165 20.11 1.91 -16.27
N HIS A 166 21.01 1.07 -15.77
CA HIS A 166 21.54 1.18 -14.42
C HIS A 166 22.35 2.47 -14.21
N THR A 167 21.95 3.25 -13.22
CA THR A 167 22.69 4.43 -12.75
C THR A 167 22.78 4.42 -11.23
N ASP A 168 23.52 5.38 -10.65
CA ASP A 168 23.62 5.58 -9.20
C ASP A 168 22.53 6.50 -8.65
N LYS A 169 21.60 6.95 -9.51
CA LYS A 169 20.47 7.78 -9.16
C LYS A 169 19.17 7.06 -9.45
N LEU A 170 18.31 6.98 -8.44
CA LEU A 170 17.00 6.34 -8.53
C LEU A 170 15.91 7.41 -8.54
N SER A 171 14.83 7.18 -9.24
CA SER A 171 13.64 8.03 -9.19
C SER A 171 12.79 7.76 -7.95
N PHE A 172 12.87 6.56 -7.39
CA PHE A 172 12.16 6.13 -6.20
C PHE A 172 12.89 4.97 -5.50
N LEU A 173 12.57 4.74 -4.22
CA LEU A 173 12.85 3.49 -3.53
C LEU A 173 11.67 2.53 -3.75
N PRO A 174 11.88 1.35 -4.39
CA PRO A 174 10.87 0.31 -4.44
C PRO A 174 10.79 -0.43 -3.09
N TYR A 175 9.57 -0.63 -2.55
CA TYR A 175 9.46 -1.30 -1.26
C TYR A 175 8.28 -2.28 -1.17
N VAL A 176 7.05 -1.84 -1.01
CA VAL A 176 5.86 -2.69 -0.87
C VAL A 176 5.24 -2.96 -2.23
N HIS A 177 4.79 -4.19 -2.48
CA HIS A 177 4.11 -4.53 -3.73
C HIS A 177 3.16 -5.71 -3.55
N ASN A 178 2.30 -5.89 -4.51
CA ASN A 178 1.43 -7.07 -4.58
C ASN A 178 0.95 -7.30 -6.01
N VAL A 179 0.21 -8.37 -6.17
CA VAL A 179 -0.69 -8.61 -7.30
C VAL A 179 -2.10 -8.71 -6.78
N ASP A 180 -3.01 -8.02 -7.44
CA ASP A 180 -4.43 -7.97 -7.11
C ASP A 180 -5.26 -8.74 -8.14
N SER A 181 -6.45 -9.14 -7.69
CA SER A 181 -7.37 -9.98 -8.43
C SER A 181 -8.81 -9.61 -8.07
N PHE A 182 -9.72 -10.47 -8.44
CA PHE A 182 -11.09 -10.46 -7.95
C PHE A 182 -11.27 -11.49 -6.85
N GLY A 183 -12.29 -11.27 -6.01
CA GLY A 183 -12.69 -12.22 -4.98
C GLY A 183 -14.12 -12.68 -5.23
N TYR A 184 -14.42 -13.92 -4.89
CA TYR A 184 -15.76 -14.50 -5.05
C TYR A 184 -16.13 -15.40 -3.87
N ASN A 185 -17.43 -15.40 -3.53
CA ASN A 185 -17.99 -16.18 -2.43
C ASN A 185 -18.25 -17.63 -2.90
N THR A 186 -17.58 -18.58 -2.27
CA THR A 186 -17.67 -20.00 -2.65
C THR A 186 -18.94 -20.71 -2.18
N ASN A 187 -19.78 -20.06 -1.37
CA ASN A 187 -21.14 -20.55 -1.12
C ASN A 187 -22.06 -20.38 -2.33
N VAL A 188 -21.70 -19.48 -3.26
CA VAL A 188 -22.54 -19.16 -4.44
C VAL A 188 -21.86 -19.59 -5.74
N ILE A 189 -20.55 -19.33 -5.86
CA ILE A 189 -19.77 -19.62 -7.06
C ILE A 189 -18.86 -20.82 -6.79
N PRO A 190 -19.02 -21.94 -7.51
CA PRO A 190 -18.13 -23.09 -7.33
C PRO A 190 -16.67 -22.71 -7.43
N LYS A 191 -15.84 -23.25 -6.52
CA LYS A 191 -14.41 -22.96 -6.48
C LYS A 191 -13.74 -23.32 -7.80
N GLY A 192 -13.06 -22.33 -8.39
CA GLY A 192 -12.28 -22.52 -9.61
C GLY A 192 -10.92 -23.17 -9.35
N ILE A 193 -10.24 -23.49 -10.44
CA ILE A 193 -8.87 -24.00 -10.44
C ILE A 193 -7.93 -22.85 -10.76
N PRO A 194 -6.95 -22.51 -9.85
CA PRO A 194 -5.99 -21.44 -10.05
C PRO A 194 -5.23 -21.56 -11.38
N TYR A 195 -5.19 -20.47 -12.14
CA TYR A 195 -4.55 -20.32 -13.45
C TYR A 195 -5.14 -21.16 -14.59
N GLU A 196 -6.26 -21.87 -14.36
CA GLU A 196 -6.90 -22.72 -15.35
C GLU A 196 -8.34 -22.27 -15.65
N THR A 197 -9.21 -22.28 -14.63
CA THR A 197 -10.63 -21.94 -14.80
C THR A 197 -10.99 -20.60 -14.17
N GLU A 198 -10.29 -20.15 -13.13
CA GLU A 198 -10.46 -18.79 -12.60
C GLU A 198 -10.09 -17.78 -13.68
N SER A 199 -11.00 -16.86 -14.00
CA SER A 199 -10.85 -15.90 -15.10
C SER A 199 -11.44 -14.56 -14.73
N TRP A 200 -10.77 -13.47 -15.10
CA TRP A 200 -11.32 -12.12 -15.01
C TRP A 200 -12.66 -11.99 -15.72
N GLY A 201 -12.88 -12.78 -16.77
CA GLY A 201 -14.14 -12.82 -17.51
C GLY A 201 -15.37 -13.11 -16.66
N TRP A 202 -15.20 -13.70 -15.47
CA TRP A 202 -16.30 -13.92 -14.53
C TRP A 202 -16.94 -12.62 -14.04
N LEU A 203 -16.21 -11.51 -14.00
CA LEU A 203 -16.75 -10.19 -13.65
C LEU A 203 -17.78 -9.67 -14.68
N LEU A 204 -17.77 -10.19 -15.89
CA LEU A 204 -18.71 -9.81 -16.96
C LEU A 204 -19.57 -11.01 -17.41
N ASP A 205 -19.68 -12.05 -16.58
CA ASP A 205 -20.51 -13.21 -16.87
C ASP A 205 -21.96 -12.93 -16.50
N ASP A 206 -22.89 -13.20 -17.45
CA ASP A 206 -24.32 -12.99 -17.24
C ASP A 206 -24.89 -13.84 -16.08
N ALA A 207 -24.22 -14.95 -15.72
CA ALA A 207 -24.59 -15.77 -14.57
C ALA A 207 -24.52 -15.02 -13.23
N TYR A 208 -23.71 -13.97 -13.16
CA TYR A 208 -23.54 -13.15 -11.94
C TYR A 208 -24.16 -11.75 -12.09
N SER A 209 -24.96 -11.52 -13.12
CA SER A 209 -25.61 -10.23 -13.36
C SER A 209 -26.40 -9.77 -12.13
N GLY A 210 -26.28 -8.50 -11.77
CA GLY A 210 -26.87 -7.93 -10.56
C GLY A 210 -26.16 -8.29 -9.25
N LYS A 211 -24.99 -8.97 -9.30
CA LYS A 211 -24.21 -9.40 -8.13
C LYS A 211 -22.69 -9.12 -8.27
N VAL A 212 -22.33 -8.20 -9.14
CA VAL A 212 -20.92 -7.85 -9.42
C VAL A 212 -20.58 -6.50 -8.82
N GLY A 213 -19.42 -6.41 -8.15
CA GLY A 213 -18.85 -5.17 -7.62
C GLY A 213 -17.51 -4.83 -8.28
N ILE A 214 -17.26 -3.53 -8.50
CA ILE A 214 -16.00 -3.04 -9.10
C ILE A 214 -15.41 -1.94 -8.23
N VAL A 215 -14.07 -1.92 -8.13
CA VAL A 215 -13.38 -0.82 -7.47
C VAL A 215 -13.54 0.47 -8.27
N ASN A 216 -14.07 1.53 -7.63
CA ASN A 216 -14.22 2.85 -8.24
C ASN A 216 -12.90 3.63 -8.20
N ALA A 217 -11.95 3.18 -9.00
CA ALA A 217 -10.67 3.84 -9.18
C ALA A 217 -10.24 3.69 -10.65
N PRO A 218 -10.25 4.76 -11.46
CA PRO A 218 -10.01 4.70 -12.90
C PRO A 218 -8.70 4.02 -13.30
N THR A 219 -7.64 4.20 -12.50
CA THR A 219 -6.31 3.60 -12.75
C THR A 219 -6.16 2.18 -12.20
N ILE A 220 -7.22 1.61 -11.63
CA ILE A 220 -7.26 0.27 -11.03
C ILE A 220 -8.42 -0.53 -11.64
N GLY A 221 -9.67 -0.13 -11.39
CA GLY A 221 -10.86 -0.82 -11.84
C GLY A 221 -10.99 -0.92 -13.36
N LEU A 222 -10.42 0.05 -14.09
CA LEU A 222 -10.34 -0.04 -15.55
C LEU A 222 -9.58 -1.30 -15.97
N PHE A 223 -8.42 -1.59 -15.37
CA PHE A 223 -7.63 -2.76 -15.76
C PHE A 223 -8.31 -4.08 -15.42
N ASP A 224 -9.08 -4.12 -14.31
CA ASP A 224 -9.89 -5.28 -13.97
C ASP A 224 -10.95 -5.54 -15.07
N LEU A 225 -11.59 -4.47 -15.57
CA LEU A 225 -12.59 -4.54 -16.65
C LEU A 225 -11.96 -4.76 -18.04
N VAL A 226 -10.78 -4.23 -18.32
CA VAL A 226 -10.01 -4.54 -19.54
C VAL A 226 -9.70 -6.03 -19.62
N LEU A 227 -9.13 -6.58 -18.54
CA LEU A 227 -8.84 -8.02 -18.46
C LEU A 227 -10.12 -8.87 -18.58
N ALA A 228 -11.22 -8.42 -17.97
CA ALA A 228 -12.50 -9.11 -18.04
C ALA A 228 -13.11 -9.07 -19.46
N ALA A 229 -13.08 -7.92 -20.13
CA ALA A 229 -13.61 -7.76 -21.49
C ALA A 229 -12.80 -8.57 -22.50
N GLN A 230 -11.48 -8.57 -22.37
CA GLN A 230 -10.60 -9.38 -23.23
C GLN A 230 -10.82 -10.89 -22.98
N ALA A 231 -10.95 -11.32 -21.72
CA ALA A 231 -11.18 -12.72 -21.36
C ALA A 231 -12.54 -13.28 -21.86
N LYS A 232 -13.51 -12.39 -22.11
CA LYS A 232 -14.84 -12.72 -22.67
C LYS A 232 -14.92 -12.47 -24.18
N ASP A 233 -13.82 -12.14 -24.85
CA ASP A 233 -13.78 -11.78 -26.27
C ASP A 233 -14.73 -10.62 -26.67
N LEU A 234 -15.09 -9.76 -25.70
CA LEU A 234 -15.97 -8.61 -25.94
C LEU A 234 -15.22 -7.44 -26.63
N VAL A 235 -13.96 -7.25 -26.26
CA VAL A 235 -13.06 -6.27 -26.86
C VAL A 235 -11.66 -6.84 -26.89
N GLN A 236 -10.97 -6.65 -28.02
CA GLN A 236 -9.55 -6.98 -28.16
C GLN A 236 -8.72 -5.68 -28.09
N PHE A 237 -7.56 -5.75 -27.44
CA PHE A 237 -6.67 -4.63 -27.23
C PHE A 237 -5.28 -4.95 -27.78
N ASP A 238 -4.65 -3.96 -28.41
CA ASP A 238 -3.28 -4.08 -28.93
C ASP A 238 -2.27 -4.11 -27.77
N ASP A 239 -2.43 -3.18 -26.81
CA ASP A 239 -1.65 -3.12 -25.58
C ASP A 239 -2.56 -2.73 -24.39
N ILE A 240 -2.84 -3.68 -23.52
CA ILE A 240 -3.68 -3.45 -22.33
C ILE A 240 -3.10 -2.42 -21.34
N GLY A 241 -1.83 -2.08 -21.46
CA GLY A 241 -1.18 -1.02 -20.67
C GLY A 241 -1.20 0.37 -21.33
N ALA A 242 -1.67 0.49 -22.59
CA ALA A 242 -1.62 1.73 -23.36
C ALA A 242 -2.79 1.85 -24.34
N LEU A 243 -4.03 1.78 -23.84
CA LEU A 243 -5.24 1.82 -24.66
C LEU A 243 -5.35 3.11 -25.48
N SER A 244 -5.69 2.94 -26.76
CA SER A 244 -6.10 4.05 -27.63
C SER A 244 -7.50 4.56 -27.27
N LYS A 245 -7.85 5.76 -27.74
CA LYS A 245 -9.21 6.31 -27.55
C LYS A 245 -10.28 5.41 -28.18
N ALA A 246 -10.00 4.83 -29.35
CA ALA A 246 -10.93 3.94 -30.03
C ALA A 246 -11.17 2.64 -29.27
N GLU A 247 -10.15 2.07 -28.63
CA GLU A 247 -10.29 0.90 -27.75
C GLU A 247 -11.06 1.24 -26.49
N LEU A 248 -10.81 2.41 -25.89
CA LEU A 248 -11.56 2.92 -24.73
C LEU A 248 -13.05 3.10 -25.11
N ASP A 249 -13.36 3.69 -26.26
CA ASP A 249 -14.75 3.84 -26.71
C ASP A 249 -15.45 2.48 -26.81
N LYS A 250 -14.83 1.51 -27.48
CA LYS A 250 -15.39 0.15 -27.61
C LYS A 250 -15.63 -0.51 -26.23
N LEU A 251 -14.65 -0.38 -25.34
CA LEU A 251 -14.76 -0.93 -23.99
C LEU A 251 -15.92 -0.29 -23.22
N PHE A 252 -15.97 1.04 -23.17
CA PHE A 252 -16.99 1.73 -22.38
C PHE A 252 -18.38 1.60 -22.99
N ASP A 253 -18.53 1.47 -24.30
CA ASP A 253 -19.81 1.12 -24.94
C ASP A 253 -20.36 -0.22 -24.43
N VAL A 254 -19.50 -1.21 -24.27
CA VAL A 254 -19.88 -2.52 -23.71
C VAL A 254 -20.23 -2.37 -22.22
N LEU A 255 -19.39 -1.69 -21.44
CA LEU A 255 -19.57 -1.55 -19.99
C LEU A 255 -20.82 -0.73 -19.62
N ILE A 256 -21.10 0.35 -20.36
CA ILE A 256 -22.32 1.17 -20.16
C ILE A 256 -23.57 0.33 -20.45
N LYS A 257 -23.61 -0.44 -21.54
CA LYS A 257 -24.73 -1.33 -21.84
C LYS A 257 -24.94 -2.38 -20.76
N LEU A 258 -23.86 -2.96 -20.21
CA LEU A 258 -23.94 -3.90 -19.09
C LEU A 258 -24.50 -3.23 -17.85
N LYS A 259 -24.02 -2.03 -17.52
CA LYS A 259 -24.49 -1.26 -16.35
C LYS A 259 -25.98 -0.90 -16.48
N GLN A 260 -26.42 -0.41 -17.64
CA GLN A 260 -27.82 -0.08 -17.92
C GLN A 260 -28.77 -1.29 -17.80
N ARG A 261 -28.25 -2.50 -18.03
CA ARG A 261 -28.99 -3.76 -17.80
C ARG A 261 -28.92 -4.23 -16.33
N GLY A 262 -28.31 -3.46 -15.44
CA GLY A 262 -28.20 -3.80 -14.03
C GLY A 262 -27.15 -4.85 -13.70
N HIS A 263 -26.14 -5.08 -14.55
CA HIS A 263 -25.12 -6.10 -14.33
C HIS A 263 -24.30 -5.83 -13.05
N PHE A 264 -23.92 -4.56 -12.81
CA PHE A 264 -23.12 -4.17 -11.64
C PHE A 264 -24.03 -3.71 -10.49
N SER A 265 -23.84 -4.29 -9.30
CA SER A 265 -24.56 -3.90 -8.08
C SER A 265 -23.90 -2.77 -7.32
N GLY A 266 -22.63 -2.48 -7.57
CA GLY A 266 -21.97 -1.37 -6.90
C GLY A 266 -20.52 -1.13 -7.30
N PHE A 267 -20.12 0.09 -6.99
CA PHE A 267 -18.75 0.58 -7.20
C PHE A 267 -18.21 1.05 -5.86
N TRP A 268 -17.23 0.34 -5.31
CA TRP A 268 -16.70 0.62 -3.98
C TRP A 268 -15.41 1.45 -4.05
N THR A 269 -15.17 2.25 -3.01
CA THR A 269 -14.03 3.18 -2.93
C THR A 269 -13.05 2.85 -1.79
N SER A 270 -13.44 1.93 -0.90
CA SER A 270 -12.62 1.57 0.26
C SER A 270 -12.73 0.07 0.58
N VAL A 271 -11.68 -0.48 1.23
CA VAL A 271 -11.67 -1.88 1.68
C VAL A 271 -12.87 -2.19 2.60
N PRO A 272 -13.23 -1.36 3.61
CA PRO A 272 -14.42 -1.62 4.42
C PRO A 272 -15.72 -1.65 3.62
N GLU A 273 -15.83 -0.83 2.56
CA GLU A 273 -17.01 -0.84 1.69
C GLU A 273 -17.09 -2.12 0.86
N SER A 274 -15.97 -2.59 0.29
CA SER A 274 -15.93 -3.86 -0.44
C SER A 274 -16.29 -5.06 0.45
N VAL A 275 -15.85 -5.04 1.72
CA VAL A 275 -16.23 -6.06 2.71
C VAL A 275 -17.75 -6.03 2.95
N ARG A 276 -18.33 -4.85 3.20
CA ARG A 276 -19.78 -4.71 3.41
C ARG A 276 -20.59 -5.22 2.23
N PHE A 277 -20.15 -4.95 0.99
CA PHE A 277 -20.86 -5.43 -0.20
C PHE A 277 -21.06 -6.95 -0.21
N MET A 278 -20.07 -7.72 0.25
CA MET A 278 -20.19 -9.17 0.37
C MET A 278 -20.92 -9.61 1.64
N VAL A 279 -20.72 -8.93 2.77
CA VAL A 279 -21.45 -9.22 4.03
C VAL A 279 -22.95 -9.03 3.84
N ASP A 280 -23.34 -7.96 3.16
CA ASP A 280 -24.74 -7.63 2.87
C ASP A 280 -25.33 -8.43 1.67
N GLU A 281 -24.58 -9.40 1.14
CA GLU A 281 -24.93 -10.20 -0.03
C GLU A 281 -25.31 -9.35 -1.26
N ARG A 282 -24.87 -8.10 -1.29
CA ARG A 282 -25.07 -7.20 -2.41
C ARG A 282 -24.34 -7.69 -3.66
N VAL A 283 -23.14 -8.24 -3.46
CA VAL A 283 -22.32 -8.85 -4.49
C VAL A 283 -21.87 -10.25 -4.08
N VAL A 284 -21.62 -11.10 -5.05
CA VAL A 284 -21.03 -12.44 -4.86
C VAL A 284 -19.64 -12.57 -5.47
N ILE A 285 -19.29 -11.61 -6.35
CA ILE A 285 -17.99 -11.49 -7.01
C ILE A 285 -17.65 -10.02 -7.20
N GLN A 286 -16.40 -9.65 -6.98
CA GLN A 286 -15.97 -8.26 -7.17
C GLN A 286 -14.45 -8.11 -7.32
N SER A 287 -13.99 -6.98 -7.91
CA SER A 287 -12.61 -6.51 -7.71
C SER A 287 -12.29 -6.54 -6.22
N MET A 288 -11.08 -6.96 -5.83
CA MET A 288 -10.78 -7.11 -4.41
C MET A 288 -9.32 -6.83 -4.09
N PHE A 289 -9.07 -6.42 -2.85
CA PHE A 289 -7.74 -6.31 -2.28
C PHE A 289 -7.54 -7.33 -1.17
N SER A 290 -6.31 -7.81 -1.00
CA SER A 290 -5.96 -8.85 -0.03
C SER A 290 -6.53 -8.63 1.39
N PRO A 291 -6.51 -7.41 1.98
CA PRO A 291 -7.09 -7.20 3.30
C PRO A 291 -8.60 -7.48 3.40
N ALA A 292 -9.36 -7.25 2.31
CA ALA A 292 -10.79 -7.56 2.29
C ALA A 292 -11.04 -9.07 2.35
N VAL A 293 -10.22 -9.87 1.65
CA VAL A 293 -10.29 -11.34 1.70
C VAL A 293 -10.07 -11.83 3.12
N SER A 294 -9.01 -11.34 3.78
CA SER A 294 -8.70 -11.70 5.17
C SER A 294 -9.83 -11.31 6.12
N ALA A 295 -10.41 -10.12 5.94
CA ALA A 295 -11.51 -9.65 6.79
C ALA A 295 -12.80 -10.47 6.61
N LEU A 296 -13.11 -10.90 5.38
CA LEU A 296 -14.28 -11.74 5.09
C LEU A 296 -14.11 -13.16 5.62
N ASN A 297 -12.96 -13.78 5.38
CA ASN A 297 -12.66 -15.11 5.90
C ASN A 297 -12.67 -15.12 7.45
N GLY A 298 -12.16 -14.06 8.08
CA GLY A 298 -12.24 -13.86 9.54
C GLY A 298 -13.65 -13.70 10.08
N GLN A 299 -14.65 -13.39 9.22
CA GLN A 299 -16.08 -13.34 9.54
C GLN A 299 -16.82 -14.61 9.09
N ASN A 300 -16.11 -15.67 8.73
CA ASN A 300 -16.64 -16.94 8.21
C ASN A 300 -17.42 -16.80 6.88
N ILE A 301 -17.13 -15.78 6.09
CA ILE A 301 -17.62 -15.65 4.72
C ILE A 301 -16.56 -16.24 3.80
N PRO A 302 -16.79 -17.40 3.17
CA PRO A 302 -15.77 -18.13 2.43
C PRO A 302 -15.49 -17.44 1.09
N VAL A 303 -14.48 -16.59 1.06
CA VAL A 303 -14.06 -15.88 -0.15
C VAL A 303 -12.73 -16.43 -0.64
N VAL A 304 -12.70 -16.79 -1.92
CA VAL A 304 -11.47 -17.09 -2.65
C VAL A 304 -10.96 -15.82 -3.34
N TYR A 305 -9.70 -15.53 -3.16
CA TYR A 305 -8.98 -14.51 -3.93
C TYR A 305 -8.41 -15.19 -5.18
N ALA A 306 -9.00 -14.96 -6.33
CA ALA A 306 -8.74 -15.72 -7.55
C ALA A 306 -7.27 -15.64 -8.02
N ALA A 307 -6.83 -16.70 -8.68
CA ALA A 307 -5.59 -16.72 -9.46
C ALA A 307 -5.95 -16.87 -10.95
N PRO A 308 -6.22 -15.74 -11.65
CA PRO A 308 -6.79 -15.78 -12.99
C PRO A 308 -5.82 -16.37 -14.03
N LYS A 309 -6.35 -17.12 -14.98
CA LYS A 309 -5.56 -17.68 -16.10
C LYS A 309 -4.93 -16.62 -17.00
N GLU A 310 -5.54 -15.44 -17.09
CA GLU A 310 -5.00 -14.28 -17.82
C GLU A 310 -3.80 -13.66 -17.08
N GLY A 311 -3.72 -13.88 -15.78
CA GLY A 311 -2.74 -13.27 -14.86
C GLY A 311 -3.34 -12.17 -14.02
N TYR A 312 -2.53 -11.65 -13.13
CA TYR A 312 -2.92 -10.64 -12.15
C TYR A 312 -2.72 -9.20 -12.65
N ARG A 313 -3.39 -8.27 -11.99
CA ARG A 313 -3.03 -6.85 -12.02
C ARG A 313 -1.99 -6.58 -10.93
N GLY A 314 -0.80 -6.17 -11.34
CA GLY A 314 0.30 -5.86 -10.44
C GLY A 314 0.33 -4.39 -10.03
N TRP A 315 0.79 -4.11 -8.81
CA TRP A 315 1.12 -2.77 -8.37
C TRP A 315 2.40 -2.76 -7.53
N HIS A 316 3.10 -1.65 -7.56
CA HIS A 316 4.31 -1.48 -6.79
C HIS A 316 4.29 -0.15 -6.05
N GLY A 317 4.36 -0.21 -4.72
CA GLY A 317 4.54 0.93 -3.86
C GLY A 317 5.98 1.45 -3.96
N VAL A 318 6.10 2.76 -3.97
CA VAL A 318 7.37 3.48 -4.09
C VAL A 318 7.43 4.61 -3.09
N MET A 319 8.64 4.92 -2.62
CA MET A 319 8.93 6.15 -1.88
C MET A 319 9.73 7.09 -2.75
N CYS A 320 9.29 8.33 -2.84
CA CYS A 320 10.02 9.39 -3.54
C CYS A 320 10.42 10.48 -2.58
N LEU A 321 11.60 11.03 -2.78
CA LEU A 321 12.10 12.18 -2.05
C LEU A 321 11.56 13.46 -2.68
N SER A 322 10.89 14.32 -1.90
CA SER A 322 10.42 15.61 -2.40
C SER A 322 11.58 16.47 -2.90
N SER A 323 11.37 17.21 -3.98
CA SER A 323 12.38 18.16 -4.51
C SER A 323 12.73 19.28 -3.52
N ALA A 324 11.82 19.59 -2.61
CA ALA A 324 12.02 20.62 -1.57
C ALA A 324 12.80 20.13 -0.35
N THR A 325 12.96 18.83 -0.15
CA THR A 325 13.56 18.25 1.06
C THR A 325 15.09 18.32 1.00
N GLN A 326 15.69 18.96 2.00
CA GLN A 326 17.13 19.19 2.11
C GLN A 326 17.61 18.95 3.55
N GLY A 327 18.92 19.02 3.78
CA GLY A 327 19.52 19.01 5.12
C GLY A 327 19.13 17.82 5.98
N ARG A 328 18.75 18.08 7.23
CA ARG A 328 18.42 17.07 8.24
C ARG A 328 17.18 16.24 7.88
N GLU A 329 16.19 16.86 7.27
CA GLU A 329 14.98 16.20 6.79
C GLU A 329 15.31 15.19 5.68
N LYS A 330 16.25 15.55 4.79
CA LYS A 330 16.74 14.63 3.75
C LYS A 330 17.50 13.45 4.36
N ASP A 331 18.32 13.67 5.38
CA ASP A 331 19.00 12.58 6.08
C ASP A 331 18.01 11.67 6.81
N ALA A 332 17.02 12.24 7.49
CA ALA A 332 15.95 11.48 8.13
C ALA A 332 15.11 10.68 7.13
N ALA A 333 14.86 11.23 5.93
CA ALA A 333 14.18 10.54 4.86
C ALA A 333 14.93 9.28 4.40
N TYR A 334 16.26 9.34 4.27
CA TYR A 334 17.06 8.16 3.95
C TYR A 334 17.06 7.13 5.08
N GLU A 335 17.08 7.57 6.34
CA GLU A 335 16.97 6.65 7.48
C GLU A 335 15.61 5.94 7.50
N TYR A 336 14.52 6.64 7.21
CA TYR A 336 13.19 6.05 7.10
C TYR A 336 13.09 5.07 5.91
N MET A 337 13.66 5.42 4.75
CA MET A 337 13.75 4.50 3.60
C MET A 337 14.49 3.20 3.96
N ASN A 338 15.63 3.32 4.67
CA ASN A 338 16.40 2.17 5.13
C ASN A 338 15.67 1.37 6.23
N TRP A 339 14.90 2.05 7.08
CA TRP A 339 14.08 1.40 8.09
C TRP A 339 13.03 0.49 7.45
N TRP A 340 12.37 0.94 6.39
CA TRP A 340 11.43 0.11 5.63
C TRP A 340 12.05 -1.19 5.11
N LEU A 341 13.33 -1.16 4.77
CA LEU A 341 14.06 -2.32 4.29
C LEU A 341 14.76 -3.11 5.43
N SER A 342 14.56 -2.74 6.70
CA SER A 342 15.26 -3.37 7.84
C SER A 342 14.75 -4.78 8.19
N GLY A 343 13.57 -5.15 7.72
CA GLY A 343 12.95 -6.48 7.89
C GLY A 343 11.64 -6.44 8.66
N TRP A 344 11.57 -5.74 9.81
CA TRP A 344 10.34 -5.68 10.61
C TRP A 344 9.14 -5.09 9.85
N PRO A 345 9.26 -3.97 9.12
CA PRO A 345 8.13 -3.45 8.33
C PRO A 345 7.63 -4.44 7.28
N GLY A 346 8.56 -5.16 6.63
CA GLY A 346 8.20 -6.18 5.65
C GLY A 346 7.48 -7.37 6.26
N ALA A 347 7.83 -7.78 7.48
CA ALA A 347 7.09 -8.81 8.22
C ALA A 347 5.71 -8.31 8.66
N PHE A 348 5.61 -7.04 9.09
CA PHE A 348 4.35 -6.43 9.47
C PHE A 348 3.34 -6.45 8.30
N ILE A 349 3.75 -5.98 7.11
CA ILE A 349 2.85 -5.95 5.95
C ILE A 349 2.59 -7.34 5.36
N ALA A 350 3.50 -8.31 5.54
CA ALA A 350 3.26 -9.69 5.12
C ALA A 350 2.04 -10.30 5.82
N ARG A 351 1.82 -9.98 7.11
CA ARG A 351 0.63 -10.38 7.87
C ARG A 351 -0.67 -9.78 7.34
N GLN A 352 -0.58 -8.78 6.47
CA GLN A 352 -1.71 -8.20 5.72
C GLN A 352 -1.81 -8.75 4.28
N GLY A 353 -0.92 -9.67 3.89
CA GLY A 353 -0.89 -10.30 2.58
C GLY A 353 -0.11 -9.53 1.52
N TYR A 354 0.64 -8.49 1.90
CA TYR A 354 1.53 -7.75 0.99
C TYR A 354 2.95 -8.31 0.99
N TYR A 355 3.75 -7.89 0.03
CA TYR A 355 5.15 -8.29 -0.11
C TYR A 355 6.07 -7.07 -0.03
N ILE A 356 7.34 -7.32 0.33
CA ILE A 356 8.39 -6.31 0.31
C ILE A 356 9.47 -6.66 -0.70
N SER A 357 10.19 -5.65 -1.20
CA SER A 357 11.21 -5.82 -2.23
C SER A 357 12.49 -6.53 -1.76
N ASN A 358 12.69 -6.69 -0.44
CA ASN A 358 13.79 -7.48 0.13
C ASN A 358 13.27 -8.55 1.13
N PRO A 359 12.53 -9.56 0.64
CA PRO A 359 11.80 -10.51 1.47
C PRO A 359 12.68 -11.33 2.41
N GLU A 360 13.92 -11.65 2.01
CA GLU A 360 14.86 -12.45 2.81
C GLU A 360 15.20 -11.81 4.16
N ARG A 361 15.17 -10.48 4.23
CA ARG A 361 15.37 -9.77 5.50
C ARG A 361 14.14 -9.86 6.38
N SER A 362 12.95 -9.79 5.80
CA SER A 362 11.67 -9.95 6.50
C SER A 362 11.44 -11.37 7.01
N ALA A 363 11.99 -12.38 6.31
CA ALA A 363 11.94 -13.78 6.76
C ALA A 363 12.49 -13.96 8.18
N LYS A 364 13.49 -13.15 8.58
CA LYS A 364 14.10 -13.19 9.93
C LYS A 364 13.18 -12.63 11.02
N GLN A 365 12.08 -11.99 10.65
CA GLN A 365 11.09 -11.35 11.52
C GLN A 365 9.73 -12.07 11.47
N LEU A 366 9.62 -13.10 10.66
CA LEU A 366 8.45 -13.98 10.54
C LEU A 366 8.76 -15.32 11.23
N SER A 367 7.72 -15.97 11.76
CA SER A 367 7.83 -17.38 12.12
C SER A 367 7.98 -18.25 10.87
N GLN A 368 8.45 -19.48 11.03
CA GLN A 368 8.54 -20.40 9.90
C GLN A 368 7.16 -20.65 9.27
N ALA A 369 6.10 -20.75 10.08
CA ALA A 369 4.74 -20.94 9.60
C ALA A 369 4.24 -19.73 8.78
N GLU A 370 4.53 -18.51 9.24
CA GLU A 370 4.21 -17.28 8.51
C GLU A 370 4.97 -17.21 7.18
N TRP A 371 6.28 -17.50 7.19
CA TRP A 371 7.08 -17.50 5.97
C TRP A 371 6.60 -18.54 4.97
N ASP A 372 6.33 -19.75 5.43
CA ASP A 372 5.84 -20.84 4.60
C ASP A 372 4.48 -20.51 3.95
N TYR A 373 3.58 -19.91 4.70
CA TYR A 373 2.28 -19.49 4.17
C TYR A 373 2.39 -18.28 3.22
N TRP A 374 2.97 -17.17 3.69
CA TRP A 374 2.93 -15.91 2.97
C TRP A 374 3.85 -15.90 1.73
N TYR A 375 5.03 -16.50 1.82
CA TYR A 375 6.02 -16.46 0.75
C TYR A 375 6.18 -17.78 -0.01
N GLN A 376 6.12 -18.92 0.66
CA GLN A 376 6.28 -20.21 0.00
C GLN A 376 4.97 -20.79 -0.53
N GLY A 377 3.80 -20.23 -0.12
CA GLY A 377 2.48 -20.69 -0.56
C GLY A 377 2.12 -22.09 -0.07
N LYS A 378 2.73 -22.54 1.03
CA LYS A 378 2.39 -23.80 1.69
C LYS A 378 1.10 -23.66 2.49
N PRO A 379 0.38 -24.75 2.75
CA PRO A 379 -0.75 -24.73 3.69
C PRO A 379 -0.30 -24.22 5.06
N ALA A 380 -1.14 -23.43 5.72
CA ALA A 380 -0.86 -22.91 7.06
C ALA A 380 -0.71 -24.07 8.05
N ALA A 381 0.46 -24.22 8.66
CA ALA A 381 0.74 -25.28 9.63
C ALA A 381 0.00 -25.06 10.95
N GLU A 382 -0.33 -23.81 11.25
CA GLU A 382 -1.06 -23.36 12.43
C GLU A 382 -1.91 -22.12 12.09
N ALA A 383 -2.74 -21.65 13.02
CA ALA A 383 -3.48 -20.40 12.85
C ALA A 383 -2.51 -19.22 12.90
N LEU A 384 -2.56 -18.35 11.89
CA LEU A 384 -1.72 -17.14 11.82
C LEU A 384 -2.53 -15.90 12.18
N ARG A 385 -1.88 -14.97 12.88
CA ARG A 385 -2.50 -13.72 13.32
C ARG A 385 -2.18 -12.57 12.36
N GLY A 386 -3.17 -11.72 12.14
CA GLY A 386 -2.98 -10.42 11.49
C GLY A 386 -2.30 -9.42 12.41
N THR A 387 -2.09 -8.21 11.91
CA THR A 387 -1.47 -7.10 12.66
C THR A 387 -2.31 -6.63 13.85
N ASP A 388 -3.61 -6.88 13.82
CA ASP A 388 -4.55 -6.60 14.92
C ASP A 388 -4.57 -7.71 16.02
N GLY A 389 -3.72 -8.73 15.89
CA GLY A 389 -3.61 -9.86 16.80
C GLY A 389 -4.71 -10.92 16.64
N LYS A 390 -5.70 -10.72 15.78
CA LYS A 390 -6.76 -11.70 15.52
C LYS A 390 -6.29 -12.75 14.52
N VAL A 391 -6.90 -13.94 14.57
CA VAL A 391 -6.65 -14.98 13.58
C VAL A 391 -7.16 -14.50 12.20
N SER A 392 -6.26 -14.41 11.25
CA SER A 392 -6.54 -14.02 9.86
C SER A 392 -6.39 -15.18 8.87
N VAL A 393 -5.70 -16.25 9.28
CA VAL A 393 -5.48 -17.46 8.51
C VAL A 393 -5.68 -18.65 9.44
N HIS A 394 -6.51 -19.62 9.06
CA HIS A 394 -6.73 -20.83 9.85
C HIS A 394 -5.74 -21.93 9.47
N LYS A 395 -5.50 -22.85 10.38
CA LYS A 395 -4.69 -24.03 10.09
C LYS A 395 -5.28 -24.79 8.91
N GLY A 396 -4.43 -25.11 7.93
CA GLY A 396 -4.80 -25.81 6.70
C GLY A 396 -5.18 -24.90 5.55
N ASP A 397 -5.40 -23.59 5.79
CA ASP A 397 -5.68 -22.64 4.71
C ASP A 397 -4.53 -22.62 3.70
N VAL A 398 -4.88 -22.48 2.43
CA VAL A 398 -3.94 -22.37 1.31
C VAL A 398 -4.11 -21.04 0.63
N ARG A 399 -3.02 -20.30 0.48
CA ARG A 399 -3.02 -19.05 -0.26
C ARG A 399 -3.21 -19.33 -1.74
N THR A 400 -4.32 -18.86 -2.32
CA THR A 400 -4.62 -19.05 -3.75
C THR A 400 -3.51 -18.47 -4.61
N GLY A 401 -3.16 -19.19 -5.68
CA GLY A 401 -2.06 -18.81 -6.57
C GLY A 401 -0.68 -19.26 -6.11
N GLY A 402 -0.56 -19.81 -4.88
CA GLY A 402 0.67 -20.41 -4.37
C GLY A 402 1.71 -19.40 -3.89
N SER A 403 2.99 -19.67 -4.13
CA SER A 403 4.11 -18.90 -3.60
C SER A 403 4.19 -17.47 -4.16
N TYR A 404 4.89 -16.60 -3.42
CA TYR A 404 5.26 -15.26 -3.87
C TYR A 404 5.83 -15.27 -5.29
N LYS A 405 6.82 -16.13 -5.55
CA LYS A 405 7.47 -16.25 -6.86
C LYS A 405 6.47 -16.64 -7.95
N ARG A 406 5.58 -17.60 -7.68
CA ARG A 406 4.57 -18.06 -8.64
C ARG A 406 3.58 -16.95 -8.97
N ARG A 407 3.04 -16.28 -7.96
CA ARG A 407 2.07 -15.18 -8.14
C ARG A 407 2.65 -14.03 -8.96
N LEU A 408 3.84 -13.56 -8.59
CA LEU A 408 4.52 -12.44 -9.27
C LEU A 408 5.08 -12.82 -10.65
N SER A 409 5.09 -14.10 -11.00
CA SER A 409 5.43 -14.56 -12.36
C SER A 409 4.23 -14.55 -13.33
N HIS A 410 3.02 -14.25 -12.81
CA HIS A 410 1.78 -14.22 -13.60
C HIS A 410 1.16 -12.83 -13.66
N VAL A 411 1.97 -11.79 -13.75
CA VAL A 411 1.46 -10.41 -13.91
C VAL A 411 1.03 -10.21 -15.37
N ALA A 412 -0.24 -9.86 -15.58
CA ALA A 412 -0.79 -9.50 -16.88
C ALA A 412 -0.52 -8.03 -17.21
N VAL A 413 -0.81 -7.14 -16.24
CA VAL A 413 -0.63 -5.70 -16.40
C VAL A 413 -0.22 -5.07 -15.08
N TRP A 414 0.69 -4.11 -15.12
CA TRP A 414 1.01 -3.23 -14.01
C TRP A 414 0.09 -2.01 -14.03
N ASN A 415 -0.36 -1.55 -12.87
CA ASN A 415 -1.05 -0.28 -12.79
C ASN A 415 -0.24 0.81 -13.50
N THR A 416 -0.90 1.55 -14.39
CA THR A 416 -0.25 2.58 -15.19
C THR A 416 -1.16 3.79 -15.36
N VAL A 417 -0.55 4.95 -15.56
CA VAL A 417 -1.22 6.15 -16.04
C VAL A 417 -0.97 6.23 -17.54
N MET A 418 -1.94 5.78 -18.32
CA MET A 418 -1.83 5.71 -19.76
C MET A 418 -1.70 7.10 -20.42
N PRO A 419 -1.15 7.21 -21.64
CA PRO A 419 -1.12 8.48 -22.39
C PRO A 419 -2.52 9.10 -22.58
N THR A 420 -3.55 8.27 -22.61
CA THR A 420 -4.98 8.66 -22.76
C THR A 420 -5.68 8.94 -21.42
N TYR A 421 -4.94 9.21 -20.34
CA TYR A 421 -5.47 9.26 -18.98
C TYR A 421 -6.65 10.24 -18.80
N GLU A 422 -6.56 11.46 -19.31
CA GLU A 422 -7.66 12.43 -19.21
C GLU A 422 -8.94 11.92 -19.90
N TYR A 423 -8.78 11.33 -21.08
CA TYR A 423 -9.88 10.72 -21.80
C TYR A 423 -10.45 9.50 -21.04
N THR A 424 -9.57 8.72 -20.46
CA THR A 424 -9.96 7.59 -19.59
C THR A 424 -10.79 8.05 -18.39
N LEU A 425 -10.41 9.15 -17.74
CA LEU A 425 -11.18 9.72 -16.63
C LEU A 425 -12.58 10.14 -17.08
N GLN A 426 -12.69 10.84 -18.22
CA GLN A 426 -13.98 11.25 -18.79
C GLN A 426 -14.88 10.03 -19.00
N LYS A 427 -14.40 9.01 -19.71
CA LYS A 427 -15.14 7.78 -20.00
C LYS A 427 -15.52 7.00 -18.75
N TRP A 428 -14.63 6.96 -17.77
CA TRP A 428 -14.92 6.33 -16.47
C TRP A 428 -16.08 7.02 -15.74
N TYR A 429 -16.09 8.37 -15.72
CA TYR A 429 -17.20 9.11 -15.09
C TYR A 429 -18.51 8.93 -15.86
N GLU A 430 -18.48 8.91 -17.19
CA GLU A 430 -19.64 8.58 -18.02
C GLU A 430 -20.20 7.19 -17.66
N PHE A 431 -19.32 6.20 -17.53
CA PHE A 431 -19.69 4.84 -17.12
C PHE A 431 -20.27 4.77 -15.71
N ILE A 432 -19.64 5.43 -14.73
CA ILE A 432 -20.12 5.38 -13.34
C ILE A 432 -21.46 6.11 -13.18
N SER A 433 -21.75 7.10 -13.99
CA SER A 433 -22.99 7.91 -13.92
C SER A 433 -24.13 7.42 -14.82
N SER A 434 -23.88 6.50 -15.79
CA SER A 434 -24.87 5.99 -16.76
C SER A 434 -26.02 5.17 -16.20
#